data_1c80d8580abc575dfd76dde5ad3eb209
#
_entry.id   1c80d8580abc575dfd76dde5ad3eb209
#
_cell.length_a   1.000
_cell.length_b   1.000
_cell.length_c   1.000
_cell.angle_alpha   90.00
_cell.angle_beta   90.00
_cell.angle_gamma   90.00
#
_symmetry.space_group_name_H-M   'P 1'
#
loop_
_entity.id
_entity.type
_entity.pdbx_description
1 polymer ?
#
loop_
_entity_poly.entity_id
_entity_poly.type
_entity_poly.pdbx_seq_one_letter_code
_entity_poly.pdbx_strand_id
1 'polypeptide(L)'
;MNARIEKISQILDQNKAEAIEVFDLKGGDYFADYVVIASSLNERHTFALLDYLKKGLKPEEQFLGVDESGDWIAVDLGDILIHILTPQYRSKYDLETFLSEIAARKAKA
;
A
#
# COMPACT_ATOMS: atom_id res chain seq x y z
N MET A 1 -2.73 14.39 -7.82
CA MET A 1 -2.12 13.25 -7.14
C MET A 1 -0.81 12.88 -7.82
N ASN A 2 0.08 12.27 -7.08
CA ASN A 2 1.40 11.84 -7.56
C ASN A 2 1.25 10.76 -8.65
N ALA A 3 1.99 10.91 -9.77
CA ALA A 3 1.93 9.94 -10.87
C ALA A 3 2.36 8.53 -10.45
N ARG A 4 3.27 8.42 -9.50
CA ARG A 4 3.71 7.12 -8.96
C ARG A 4 2.57 6.44 -8.23
N ILE A 5 1.83 7.18 -7.43
CA ILE A 5 0.66 6.67 -6.70
C ILE A 5 -0.42 6.23 -7.68
N GLU A 6 -0.65 6.99 -8.74
CA GLU A 6 -1.62 6.62 -9.76
C GLU A 6 -1.25 5.30 -10.42
N LYS A 7 0.03 5.12 -10.75
CA LYS A 7 0.51 3.90 -11.38
C LYS A 7 0.35 2.69 -10.46
N ILE A 8 0.69 2.84 -9.19
CA ILE A 8 0.53 1.78 -8.20
C ILE A 8 -0.94 1.40 -8.09
N SER A 9 -1.81 2.39 -7.95
CA SER A 9 -3.25 2.17 -7.83
C SER A 9 -3.83 1.50 -9.07
N GLN A 10 -3.37 1.88 -10.25
CA GLN A 10 -3.81 1.27 -11.50
C GLN A 10 -3.42 -0.21 -11.58
N ILE A 11 -2.18 -0.53 -11.22
CA ILE A 11 -1.71 -1.93 -11.24
C ILE A 11 -2.57 -2.77 -10.31
N LEU A 12 -2.83 -2.29 -9.11
CA LEU A 12 -3.65 -3.00 -8.14
C LEU A 12 -5.08 -3.18 -8.64
N ASP A 13 -5.67 -2.11 -9.15
CA ASP A 13 -7.05 -2.13 -9.64
C ASP A 13 -7.21 -3.05 -10.85
N GLN A 14 -6.29 -2.97 -11.80
CA GLN A 14 -6.33 -3.80 -13.02
C GLN A 14 -6.18 -5.28 -12.70
N ASN A 15 -5.59 -5.62 -11.57
CA ASN A 15 -5.35 -6.99 -11.15
C ASN A 15 -6.27 -7.43 -10.01
N LYS A 16 -7.42 -6.78 -9.89
CA LYS A 16 -8.55 -7.18 -9.03
C LYS A 16 -8.33 -6.99 -7.55
N ALA A 17 -7.38 -6.15 -7.15
CA ALA A 17 -7.30 -5.74 -5.75
C ALA A 17 -8.55 -4.92 -5.41
N GLU A 18 -9.00 -5.03 -4.17
CA GLU A 18 -10.22 -4.37 -3.72
C GLU A 18 -9.95 -3.34 -2.65
N ALA A 19 -10.89 -2.41 -2.47
CA ALA A 19 -10.86 -1.41 -1.42
C ALA A 19 -9.50 -0.70 -1.33
N ILE A 20 -9.00 -0.22 -2.46
CA ILE A 20 -7.72 0.47 -2.54
C ILE A 20 -7.87 1.84 -1.90
N GLU A 21 -7.04 2.15 -0.91
CA GLU A 21 -7.03 3.44 -0.24
C GLU A 21 -5.63 4.02 -0.25
N VAL A 22 -5.54 5.33 -0.45
CA VAL A 22 -4.28 6.07 -0.46
C VAL A 22 -4.30 7.08 0.66
N PHE A 23 -3.25 7.08 1.49
CA PHE A 23 -3.09 8.03 2.57
C PHE A 23 -1.93 8.96 2.24
N ASP A 24 -2.22 10.25 2.13
CA ASP A 24 -1.21 11.29 1.92
C ASP A 24 -0.73 11.76 3.29
N LEU A 25 0.48 11.39 3.66
CA LEU A 25 1.08 11.72 4.95
C LEU A 25 2.24 12.70 4.79
N LYS A 26 2.43 13.22 3.59
CA LYS A 26 3.53 14.11 3.27
C LYS A 26 3.48 15.38 4.11
N GLY A 27 4.60 15.71 4.71
CA GLY A 27 4.70 16.88 5.57
C GLY A 27 4.27 16.63 7.01
N GLY A 28 3.83 15.43 7.34
CA GLY A 28 3.49 15.04 8.72
C GLY A 28 4.64 14.35 9.42
N ASP A 29 4.35 13.70 10.54
CA ASP A 29 5.34 13.05 11.40
C ASP A 29 5.65 11.61 11.03
N TYR A 30 5.06 11.11 9.94
CA TYR A 30 5.27 9.73 9.52
C TYR A 30 6.49 9.62 8.63
N PHE A 31 7.16 8.47 8.67
CA PHE A 31 8.39 8.25 7.90
C PHE A 31 8.16 8.09 6.40
N ALA A 32 6.95 7.75 5.97
CA ALA A 32 6.61 7.66 4.56
C ALA A 32 5.71 8.82 4.16
N ASP A 33 5.84 9.26 2.91
CA ASP A 33 5.00 10.33 2.37
C ASP A 33 3.61 9.82 2.00
N TYR A 34 3.54 8.57 1.54
CA TYR A 34 2.27 7.95 1.13
C TYR A 34 2.21 6.51 1.59
N VAL A 35 1.02 6.08 1.95
CA VAL A 35 0.74 4.66 2.21
C VAL A 35 -0.44 4.25 1.36
N VAL A 36 -0.28 3.14 0.64
CA VAL A 36 -1.36 2.55 -0.17
C VAL A 36 -1.75 1.24 0.50
N ILE A 37 -3.05 1.05 0.73
CA ILE A 37 -3.59 -0.18 1.30
C ILE A 37 -4.57 -0.77 0.30
N ALA A 38 -4.48 -2.07 0.08
CA ALA A 38 -5.42 -2.79 -0.79
C ALA A 38 -5.72 -4.15 -0.19
N SER A 39 -6.88 -4.69 -0.53
CA SER A 39 -7.27 -6.04 -0.14
C SER A 39 -7.07 -6.99 -1.31
N SER A 40 -6.50 -8.16 -1.02
CA SER A 40 -6.48 -9.27 -1.95
C SER A 40 -7.75 -10.12 -1.77
N LEU A 41 -7.99 -11.05 -2.69
CA LEU A 41 -9.14 -11.96 -2.60
C LEU A 41 -8.84 -13.17 -1.73
N ASN A 42 -7.57 -13.56 -1.66
CA ASN A 42 -7.09 -14.71 -0.90
C ASN A 42 -5.56 -14.67 -0.86
N GLU A 43 -4.94 -15.64 -0.18
CA GLU A 43 -3.48 -15.67 -0.03
C GLU A 43 -2.75 -15.78 -1.37
N ARG A 44 -3.25 -16.61 -2.28
CA ARG A 44 -2.64 -16.74 -3.62
C ARG A 44 -2.67 -15.40 -4.36
N HIS A 45 -3.78 -14.70 -4.28
CA HIS A 45 -3.94 -13.41 -4.93
C HIS A 45 -3.00 -12.37 -4.33
N THR A 46 -2.74 -12.45 -3.02
CA THR A 46 -1.78 -11.56 -2.35
C THR A 46 -0.40 -11.65 -3.02
N PHE A 47 0.10 -12.86 -3.23
CA PHE A 47 1.39 -13.06 -3.91
C PHE A 47 1.35 -12.62 -5.37
N ALA A 48 0.23 -12.87 -6.06
CA ALA A 48 0.10 -12.46 -7.45
C ALA A 48 0.15 -10.93 -7.58
N LEU A 49 -0.49 -10.22 -6.67
CA LEU A 49 -0.45 -8.74 -6.67
C LEU A 49 0.98 -8.22 -6.50
N LEU A 50 1.76 -8.85 -5.62
CA LEU A 50 3.16 -8.48 -5.47
C LEU A 50 3.92 -8.66 -6.79
N ASP A 51 3.71 -9.78 -7.48
CA ASP A 51 4.36 -10.01 -8.76
C ASP A 51 3.98 -8.96 -9.81
N TYR A 52 2.72 -8.58 -9.87
CA TYR A 52 2.28 -7.52 -10.79
C TYR A 52 2.93 -6.18 -10.46
N LEU A 53 3.07 -5.87 -9.17
CA LEU A 53 3.77 -4.65 -8.75
C LEU A 53 5.24 -4.68 -9.17
N LYS A 54 5.92 -5.81 -8.95
CA LYS A 54 7.32 -5.93 -9.36
C LYS A 54 7.49 -5.75 -10.86
N LYS A 55 6.62 -6.36 -11.66
CA LYS A 55 6.69 -6.25 -13.11
C LYS A 55 6.36 -4.84 -13.60
N GLY A 56 5.39 -4.20 -12.99
CA GLY A 56 4.91 -2.90 -13.44
C GLY A 56 5.72 -1.72 -12.94
N LEU A 57 6.39 -1.86 -11.80
CA LEU A 57 7.10 -0.74 -11.18
C LEU A 57 8.61 -0.75 -11.40
N LYS A 58 9.20 -1.92 -11.62
CA LYS A 58 10.66 -1.97 -11.92
C LYS A 58 10.90 -1.68 -13.39
N PRO A 59 12.04 -1.05 -13.72
CA PRO A 59 13.12 -0.60 -12.83
C PRO A 59 12.92 0.81 -12.26
N GLU A 60 11.81 1.49 -12.55
CA GLU A 60 11.62 2.89 -12.14
C GLU A 60 11.54 3.04 -10.62
N GLU A 61 10.99 2.04 -9.93
CA GLU A 61 10.92 2.05 -8.47
C GLU A 61 11.93 1.07 -7.90
N GLN A 62 12.57 1.49 -6.82
CA GLN A 62 13.50 0.62 -6.10
C GLN A 62 12.78 0.02 -4.89
N PHE A 63 12.71 -1.30 -4.86
CA PHE A 63 12.10 -2.03 -3.74
C PHE A 63 13.15 -2.17 -2.64
N LEU A 64 13.05 -1.34 -1.62
CA LEU A 64 14.00 -1.32 -0.51
C LEU A 64 13.80 -2.49 0.43
N GLY A 65 12.57 -2.97 0.57
CA GLY A 65 12.25 -4.12 1.38
C GLY A 65 10.90 -4.67 1.02
N VAL A 66 10.74 -5.98 1.18
CA VAL A 66 9.45 -6.65 0.96
C VAL A 66 9.30 -7.69 2.06
N ASP A 67 8.24 -7.55 2.86
CA ASP A 67 7.85 -8.57 3.83
C ASP A 67 6.72 -9.38 3.21
N GLU A 68 6.93 -10.69 3.05
CA GLU A 68 5.98 -11.55 2.36
C GLU A 68 5.33 -12.55 3.29
N SER A 69 4.01 -12.54 3.30
CA SER A 69 3.20 -13.63 3.84
C SER A 69 1.91 -13.67 3.05
N GLY A 70 1.21 -14.78 3.10
CA GLY A 70 -0.02 -14.93 2.33
C GLY A 70 -1.13 -13.98 2.77
N ASP A 71 -1.10 -13.56 4.03
CA ASP A 71 -2.15 -12.68 4.57
C ASP A 71 -1.79 -11.20 4.54
N TRP A 72 -0.51 -10.88 4.44
CA TRP A 72 -0.05 -9.49 4.52
C TRP A 72 1.31 -9.35 3.84
N ILE A 73 1.34 -8.60 2.76
CA ILE A 73 2.60 -8.23 2.11
C ILE A 73 2.79 -6.73 2.29
N ALA A 74 3.99 -6.34 2.71
CA ALA A 74 4.36 -4.93 2.84
C ALA A 74 5.54 -4.65 1.91
N VAL A 75 5.39 -3.65 1.05
CA VAL A 75 6.42 -3.24 0.11
C VAL A 75 6.92 -1.85 0.51
N ASP A 76 8.23 -1.73 0.70
CA ASP A 76 8.88 -0.48 1.08
C ASP A 76 9.62 0.10 -0.12
N LEU A 77 9.15 1.25 -0.60
CA LEU A 77 9.79 2.00 -1.68
C LEU A 77 10.54 3.23 -1.13
N GLY A 78 10.65 3.34 0.18
CA GLY A 78 11.29 4.47 0.85
C GLY A 78 10.28 5.53 1.27
N ASP A 79 9.79 6.29 0.33
CA ASP A 79 8.80 7.33 0.58
C ASP A 79 7.36 6.85 0.41
N ILE A 80 7.16 5.65 -0.12
CA ILE A 80 5.84 5.03 -0.30
C ILE A 80 5.85 3.64 0.30
N LEU A 81 4.84 3.32 1.09
CA LEU A 81 4.59 1.97 1.58
C LEU A 81 3.34 1.42 0.92
N ILE A 82 3.39 0.16 0.51
CA ILE A 82 2.24 -0.52 -0.05
C ILE A 82 1.92 -1.72 0.83
N HIS A 83 0.69 -1.79 1.32
CA HIS A 83 0.20 -2.90 2.13
C HIS A 83 -0.89 -3.64 1.38
N ILE A 84 -0.70 -4.94 1.19
CA ILE A 84 -1.71 -5.81 0.58
C ILE A 84 -2.09 -6.84 1.63
N LEU A 85 -3.36 -6.85 2.03
CA LEU A 85 -3.84 -7.72 3.10
C LEU A 85 -5.06 -8.49 2.62
N THR A 86 -5.20 -9.72 3.13
CA THR A 86 -6.49 -10.42 2.99
C THR A 86 -7.54 -9.67 3.80
N PRO A 87 -8.83 -9.79 3.46
CA PRO A 87 -9.88 -9.06 4.19
C PRO A 87 -9.88 -9.34 5.69
N GLN A 88 -9.57 -10.56 6.10
CA GLN A 88 -9.52 -10.94 7.51
C GLN A 88 -8.42 -10.16 8.25
N TYR A 89 -7.23 -10.09 7.66
CA TYR A 89 -6.11 -9.38 8.27
C TYR A 89 -6.33 -7.88 8.25
N ARG A 90 -6.91 -7.36 7.17
CA ARG A 90 -7.21 -5.94 7.09
C ARG A 90 -8.16 -5.50 8.19
N SER A 91 -9.21 -6.29 8.43
CA SER A 91 -10.16 -6.03 9.50
C SER A 91 -9.50 -6.15 10.88
N LYS A 92 -8.67 -7.18 11.06
CA LYS A 92 -8.03 -7.46 12.34
C LYS A 92 -7.07 -6.36 12.79
N TYR A 93 -6.27 -5.84 11.86
CA TYR A 93 -5.22 -4.88 12.21
C TYR A 93 -5.62 -3.42 12.02
N ASP A 94 -6.64 -3.16 11.22
CA ASP A 94 -7.25 -1.84 11.06
C ASP A 94 -6.22 -0.70 10.89
N LEU A 95 -5.34 -0.86 9.92
CA LEU A 95 -4.32 0.15 9.62
C LEU A 95 -4.95 1.49 9.20
N GLU A 96 -6.14 1.44 8.61
CA GLU A 96 -6.82 2.63 8.12
C GLU A 96 -7.10 3.62 9.24
N THR A 97 -7.54 3.15 10.39
CA THR A 97 -7.80 4.04 11.53
C THR A 97 -6.53 4.73 11.99
N PHE A 98 -5.44 3.96 12.13
CA PHE A 98 -4.15 4.52 12.54
C PHE A 98 -3.66 5.56 11.53
N LEU A 99 -3.71 5.25 10.24
CA LEU A 99 -3.23 6.16 9.20
C LEU A 99 -4.12 7.39 9.06
N SER A 100 -5.42 7.23 9.25
CA SER A 100 -6.35 8.36 9.25
C SER A 100 -6.07 9.32 10.38
N GLU A 101 -5.69 8.81 11.55
CA GLU A 101 -5.32 9.66 12.69
C GLU A 101 -4.04 10.43 12.40
N ILE A 102 -3.05 9.81 11.77
CA ILE A 102 -1.81 10.50 11.38
C ILE A 102 -2.12 11.61 10.38
N ALA A 103 -2.95 11.33 9.37
CA ALA A 103 -3.33 12.31 8.38
C ALA A 103 -4.09 13.48 9.00
N ALA A 104 -4.95 13.20 9.99
CA ALA A 104 -5.68 14.25 10.69
C ALA A 104 -4.77 15.15 11.51
N ARG A 105 -3.76 14.57 12.16
CA ARG A 105 -2.77 15.37 12.91
C ARG A 105 -1.96 16.27 11.98
N LYS A 106 -1.57 15.74 10.83
CA LYS A 106 -0.88 16.51 9.80
C LYS A 106 -1.71 17.73 9.39
N ALA A 107 -3.00 17.53 9.18
CA ALA A 107 -3.90 18.60 8.74
C ALA A 107 -4.05 19.71 9.79
N LYS A 108 -3.80 19.41 11.06
CA LYS A 108 -3.90 20.39 12.15
C LYS A 108 -2.60 21.12 12.39
N ALA A 109 -1.53 20.63 11.88
CA ALA A 109 -0.23 21.29 12.00
C ALA A 109 -0.11 22.45 11.02
#